data_1d099bcfc2c450a051ed9ba1bd550476
#
_entry.id   1d099bcfc2c450a051ed9ba1bd550476
#
_cell.length_a   1.000
_cell.length_b   1.000
_cell.length_c   1.000
_cell.angle_alpha   90.00
_cell.angle_beta   90.00
_cell.angle_gamma   90.00
#
_symmetry.space_group_name_H-M   'P 1'
#
loop_
_entity.id
_entity.type
_entity.pdbx_description
1 polymer ?
#
loop_
_entity_poly.entity_id
_entity_poly.type
_entity_poly.pdbx_seq_one_letter_code
_entity_poly.pdbx_strand_id
1 'polypeptide(L)'
;MNTVATGLAPGPTLETERLILRPPAMTDFDAWCAFSADEEAARYIGGTMTPAQVWRSMMTIAGSWSMEGFSMFSVIEKESGRWIGRLGPWRPHGWPGTEVGWGIIRDCWGRGYATEGAAAAMDFAFDHLGWDEVIHTIEPVNVNSQAVARRLGSQILRQAHLPVPMDVAVDVWGQSRAAWRARRGQSG
;
A
#
# COMPACT_ATOMS: atom_id res chain seq x y z
N MET A 1 -21.31 28.44 13.12
CA MET A 1 -20.23 28.21 12.13
C MET A 1 -19.81 26.74 12.25
N ASN A 2 -20.23 25.90 11.28
CA ASN A 2 -19.81 24.51 11.26
C ASN A 2 -18.35 24.47 10.84
N THR A 3 -17.47 24.14 11.75
CA THR A 3 -16.09 23.78 11.42
C THR A 3 -16.17 22.48 10.62
N VAL A 4 -16.02 22.58 9.31
CA VAL A 4 -15.78 21.39 8.47
C VAL A 4 -14.50 20.80 9.00
N ALA A 5 -14.59 19.66 9.68
CA ALA A 5 -13.43 18.90 10.08
C ALA A 5 -12.60 18.71 8.80
N THR A 6 -11.35 19.10 8.81
CA THR A 6 -10.38 18.82 7.75
C THR A 6 -10.18 17.30 7.75
N GLY A 7 -11.07 16.61 6.99
CA GLY A 7 -11.32 15.20 7.15
C GLY A 7 -10.18 14.35 6.60
N LEU A 8 -9.31 13.93 7.48
CA LEU A 8 -8.65 12.65 7.33
C LEU A 8 -9.73 11.57 7.46
N ALA A 9 -9.67 10.54 6.63
CA ALA A 9 -10.41 9.31 6.89
C ALA A 9 -10.01 8.80 8.28
N PRO A 10 -10.92 8.18 9.06
CA PRO A 10 -10.57 7.64 10.36
C PRO A 10 -9.51 6.55 10.22
N GLY A 11 -8.49 6.58 11.06
CA GLY A 11 -7.42 5.58 11.04
C GLY A 11 -6.15 6.08 11.74
N PRO A 12 -5.21 5.18 12.06
CA PRO A 12 -3.98 5.56 12.73
C PRO A 12 -3.01 6.28 11.79
N THR A 13 -2.09 7.01 12.38
CA THR A 13 -0.86 7.47 11.73
C THR A 13 0.29 6.59 12.22
N LEU A 14 1.06 6.02 11.28
CA LEU A 14 2.29 5.29 11.56
C LEU A 14 3.48 6.16 11.15
N GLU A 15 4.55 6.07 11.92
CA GLU A 15 5.79 6.78 11.61
C GLU A 15 6.94 5.79 11.47
N THR A 16 7.81 6.05 10.49
CA THR A 16 9.10 5.39 10.34
C THR A 16 10.21 6.41 10.45
N GLU A 17 11.44 6.04 10.17
CA GLU A 17 12.56 6.98 10.14
C GLU A 17 12.30 8.14 9.17
N ARG A 18 11.83 7.84 7.95
CA ARG A 18 11.71 8.83 6.86
C ARG A 18 10.28 9.12 6.42
N LEU A 19 9.28 8.34 6.89
CA LEU A 19 7.92 8.40 6.37
C LEU A 19 6.89 8.65 7.47
N ILE A 20 5.80 9.33 7.08
CA ILE A 20 4.53 9.35 7.79
C ILE A 20 3.52 8.60 6.91
N LEU A 21 2.89 7.57 7.47
CA LEU A 21 1.83 6.80 6.84
C LEU A 21 0.51 7.17 7.53
N ARG A 22 -0.37 7.84 6.84
CA ARG A 22 -1.67 8.28 7.38
C ARG A 22 -2.81 7.96 6.42
N PRO A 23 -4.05 7.85 6.88
CA PRO A 23 -5.19 7.80 5.99
C PRO A 23 -5.17 8.93 4.95
N PRO A 24 -5.74 8.72 3.73
CA PRO A 24 -5.75 9.74 2.70
C PRO A 24 -6.55 10.97 3.11
N ALA A 25 -6.14 12.13 2.62
CA ALA A 25 -6.83 13.41 2.76
C ALA A 25 -7.04 14.04 1.38
N MET A 26 -8.03 14.92 1.25
CA MET A 26 -8.27 15.61 -0.03
C MET A 26 -7.10 16.47 -0.49
N THR A 27 -6.24 16.90 0.42
CA THR A 27 -4.97 17.58 0.10
C THR A 27 -3.99 16.70 -0.69
N ASP A 28 -4.19 15.38 -0.72
CA ASP A 28 -3.35 14.44 -1.47
C ASP A 28 -3.80 14.29 -2.93
N PHE A 29 -4.99 14.83 -3.29
CA PHE A 29 -5.66 14.52 -4.55
C PHE A 29 -4.83 14.86 -5.78
N ASP A 30 -4.25 16.06 -5.84
CA ASP A 30 -3.47 16.49 -7.01
C ASP A 30 -2.21 15.63 -7.20
N ALA A 31 -1.49 15.32 -6.11
CA ALA A 31 -0.33 14.45 -6.15
C ALA A 31 -0.70 13.01 -6.56
N TRP A 32 -1.84 12.52 -6.09
CA TRP A 32 -2.35 11.21 -6.48
C TRP A 32 -2.77 11.18 -7.96
N CYS A 33 -3.37 12.26 -8.48
CA CYS A 33 -3.65 12.38 -9.91
C CYS A 33 -2.36 12.34 -10.75
N ALA A 34 -1.33 13.08 -10.35
CA ALA A 34 -0.04 13.06 -11.03
C ALA A 34 0.61 11.66 -11.02
N PHE A 35 0.58 10.97 -9.88
CA PHE A 35 1.04 9.58 -9.76
C PHE A 35 0.27 8.62 -10.68
N SER A 36 -1.05 8.75 -10.72
CA SER A 36 -1.91 7.85 -11.50
C SER A 36 -1.90 8.17 -13.00
N ALA A 37 -1.39 9.32 -13.42
CA ALA A 37 -1.17 9.68 -14.83
C ALA A 37 0.20 9.21 -15.36
N ASP A 38 1.14 8.84 -14.48
CA ASP A 38 2.45 8.29 -14.88
C ASP A 38 2.29 6.82 -15.30
N GLU A 39 2.40 6.54 -16.60
CA GLU A 39 2.23 5.20 -17.18
C GLU A 39 3.15 4.15 -16.54
N GLU A 40 4.39 4.53 -16.23
CA GLU A 40 5.35 3.60 -15.64
C GLU A 40 5.01 3.29 -14.18
N ALA A 41 4.62 4.30 -13.39
CA ALA A 41 4.21 4.13 -12.02
C ALA A 41 2.88 3.38 -11.89
N ALA A 42 1.95 3.60 -12.81
CA ALA A 42 0.63 2.99 -12.80
C ALA A 42 0.57 1.59 -13.43
N ARG A 43 1.59 1.18 -14.19
CA ARG A 43 1.60 -0.03 -15.04
C ARG A 43 1.06 -1.28 -14.36
N TYR A 44 1.46 -1.55 -13.12
CA TYR A 44 1.14 -2.78 -12.38
C TYR A 44 0.11 -2.58 -11.26
N ILE A 45 -0.56 -1.42 -11.23
CA ILE A 45 -1.54 -1.10 -10.18
C ILE A 45 -2.89 -0.66 -10.75
N GLY A 46 -3.23 -1.18 -11.93
CA GLY A 46 -4.50 -0.94 -12.61
C GLY A 46 -4.42 0.01 -13.80
N GLY A 47 -3.20 0.43 -14.20
CA GLY A 47 -2.98 1.36 -15.31
C GLY A 47 -3.28 2.81 -14.96
N THR A 48 -3.16 3.70 -15.94
CA THR A 48 -3.40 5.14 -15.74
C THR A 48 -4.87 5.44 -15.46
N MET A 49 -5.09 6.49 -14.67
CA MET A 49 -6.43 6.92 -14.27
C MET A 49 -6.66 8.40 -14.57
N THR A 50 -7.86 8.72 -15.00
CA THR A 50 -8.35 10.11 -15.07
C THR A 50 -8.59 10.65 -13.64
N PRO A 51 -8.61 11.99 -13.45
CA PRO A 51 -8.91 12.57 -12.12
C PRO A 51 -10.22 12.05 -11.51
N ALA A 52 -11.25 11.81 -12.33
CA ALA A 52 -12.52 11.26 -11.85
C ALA A 52 -12.39 9.81 -11.31
N GLN A 53 -11.52 9.00 -11.93
CA GLN A 53 -11.22 7.64 -11.45
C GLN A 53 -10.35 7.68 -10.20
N VAL A 54 -9.38 8.59 -10.13
CA VAL A 54 -8.56 8.83 -8.92
C VAL A 54 -9.44 9.22 -7.76
N TRP A 55 -10.39 10.14 -7.96
CA TRP A 55 -11.34 10.53 -6.92
C TRP A 55 -12.11 9.33 -6.37
N ARG A 56 -12.64 8.46 -7.26
CA ARG A 56 -13.35 7.23 -6.84
C ARG A 56 -12.43 6.28 -6.08
N SER A 57 -11.19 6.10 -6.53
CA SER A 57 -10.20 5.27 -5.84
C SER A 57 -9.90 5.79 -4.43
N MET A 58 -9.69 7.11 -4.28
CA MET A 58 -9.49 7.73 -2.97
C MET A 58 -10.70 7.54 -2.05
N MET A 59 -11.93 7.74 -2.58
CA MET A 59 -13.16 7.54 -1.80
C MET A 59 -13.33 6.08 -1.39
N THR A 60 -12.98 5.13 -2.25
CA THR A 60 -12.98 3.70 -1.89
C THR A 60 -12.03 3.42 -0.74
N ILE A 61 -10.79 3.91 -0.81
CA ILE A 61 -9.79 3.71 0.25
C ILE A 61 -10.21 4.40 1.55
N ALA A 62 -10.72 5.63 1.49
CA ALA A 62 -11.24 6.34 2.65
C ALA A 62 -12.47 5.65 3.25
N GLY A 63 -13.36 5.12 2.40
CA GLY A 63 -14.51 4.33 2.83
C GLY A 63 -14.12 3.04 3.52
N SER A 64 -13.10 2.32 3.02
CA SER A 64 -12.60 1.11 3.67
C SER A 64 -12.06 1.39 5.07
N TRP A 65 -11.37 2.51 5.29
CA TRP A 65 -10.96 2.92 6.63
C TRP A 65 -12.13 3.06 7.60
N SER A 66 -13.27 3.58 7.12
CA SER A 66 -14.47 3.75 7.95
C SER A 66 -15.25 2.46 8.16
N MET A 67 -15.27 1.56 7.17
CA MET A 67 -16.14 0.37 7.16
C MET A 67 -15.42 -0.88 7.65
N GLU A 68 -14.13 -1.04 7.33
CA GLU A 68 -13.33 -2.24 7.64
C GLU A 68 -12.27 -1.98 8.72
N GLY A 69 -12.01 -0.71 9.08
CA GLY A 69 -11.00 -0.33 10.05
C GLY A 69 -9.57 -0.36 9.51
N PHE A 70 -9.37 -0.66 8.22
CA PHE A 70 -8.07 -0.63 7.56
C PHE A 70 -8.19 -0.32 6.07
N SER A 71 -7.15 0.26 5.51
CA SER A 71 -6.95 0.42 4.06
C SER A 71 -5.51 0.89 3.79
N MET A 72 -5.22 1.26 2.54
CA MET A 72 -3.94 1.87 2.19
C MET A 72 -3.79 3.25 2.84
N PHE A 73 -2.58 3.55 3.26
CA PHE A 73 -2.15 4.85 3.74
C PHE A 73 -1.67 5.73 2.57
N SER A 74 -1.81 7.04 2.69
CA SER A 74 -0.96 8.00 2.00
C SER A 74 0.42 7.99 2.62
N VAL A 75 1.45 8.04 1.79
CA VAL A 75 2.86 8.05 2.20
C VAL A 75 3.41 9.45 2.06
N ILE A 76 3.83 10.04 3.17
CA ILE A 76 4.42 11.38 3.22
C ILE A 76 5.89 11.25 3.56
N GLU A 77 6.76 11.81 2.73
CA GLU A 77 8.18 11.92 3.02
C GLU A 77 8.42 13.02 4.07
N LYS A 78 9.03 12.69 5.21
CA LYS A 78 9.20 13.64 6.33
C LYS A 78 10.06 14.84 5.96
N GLU A 79 11.12 14.64 5.17
CA GLU A 79 12.07 15.69 4.80
C GLU A 79 11.41 16.81 3.99
N SER A 80 10.59 16.45 3.02
CA SER A 80 9.97 17.40 2.09
C SER A 80 8.52 17.74 2.41
N GLY A 81 7.85 16.94 3.24
CA GLY A 81 6.41 17.00 3.46
C GLY A 81 5.57 16.57 2.26
N ARG A 82 6.21 16.05 1.19
CA ARG A 82 5.52 15.63 -0.05
C ARG A 82 4.78 14.31 0.13
N TRP A 83 3.62 14.20 -0.49
CA TRP A 83 3.02 12.92 -0.78
C TRP A 83 3.86 12.19 -1.84
N ILE A 84 4.30 10.98 -1.55
CA ILE A 84 5.17 10.20 -2.43
C ILE A 84 4.58 8.85 -2.84
N GLY A 85 3.34 8.54 -2.43
CA GLY A 85 2.71 7.29 -2.82
C GLY A 85 1.61 6.85 -1.87
N ARG A 86 1.17 5.62 -2.10
CA ARG A 86 0.21 4.91 -1.24
C ARG A 86 0.71 3.50 -0.98
N LEU A 87 0.52 3.00 0.23
CA LEU A 87 0.82 1.61 0.58
C LEU A 87 0.03 1.19 1.82
N GLY A 88 -0.08 -0.10 2.04
CA GLY A 88 -0.68 -0.62 3.27
C GLY A 88 -1.64 -1.77 3.06
N PRO A 89 -2.43 -2.08 4.10
CA PRO A 89 -3.41 -3.15 4.09
C PRO A 89 -4.45 -2.97 2.99
N TRP A 90 -4.76 -4.07 2.29
CA TRP A 90 -5.74 -4.07 1.21
C TRP A 90 -6.40 -5.45 1.08
N ARG A 91 -7.72 -5.50 1.05
CA ARG A 91 -8.46 -6.76 0.90
C ARG A 91 -9.84 -6.53 0.31
N PRO A 92 -9.97 -6.07 -0.93
CA PRO A 92 -11.28 -5.94 -1.54
C PRO A 92 -11.94 -7.32 -1.73
N HIS A 93 -13.26 -7.33 -1.93
CA HIS A 93 -13.99 -8.56 -2.17
C HIS A 93 -13.41 -9.37 -3.35
N GLY A 94 -13.22 -10.67 -3.16
CA GLY A 94 -12.62 -11.55 -4.16
C GLY A 94 -11.08 -11.51 -4.25
N TRP A 95 -10.41 -10.75 -3.39
CA TRP A 95 -8.95 -10.72 -3.35
C TRP A 95 -8.37 -12.04 -2.81
N PRO A 96 -7.16 -12.47 -3.26
CA PRO A 96 -6.61 -13.78 -2.89
C PRO A 96 -6.14 -13.90 -1.43
N GLY A 97 -6.18 -12.82 -0.66
CA GLY A 97 -5.79 -12.84 0.76
C GLY A 97 -5.64 -11.44 1.36
N THR A 98 -5.06 -11.38 2.54
CA THR A 98 -4.78 -10.16 3.30
C THR A 98 -3.50 -9.51 2.78
N GLU A 99 -3.63 -8.55 1.89
CA GLU A 99 -2.50 -7.92 1.21
C GLU A 99 -1.94 -6.71 1.96
N VAL A 100 -0.63 -6.53 1.92
CA VAL A 100 0.04 -5.24 2.05
C VAL A 100 0.63 -4.89 0.70
N GLY A 101 0.02 -3.92 0.01
CA GLY A 101 0.42 -3.45 -1.31
C GLY A 101 1.16 -2.11 -1.24
N TRP A 102 1.85 -1.72 -2.32
CA TRP A 102 2.57 -0.45 -2.42
C TRP A 102 2.55 0.13 -3.84
N GLY A 103 2.58 1.46 -3.89
CA GLY A 103 2.80 2.25 -5.08
C GLY A 103 3.49 3.54 -4.67
N ILE A 104 4.70 3.79 -5.20
CA ILE A 104 5.53 4.96 -4.92
C ILE A 104 5.78 5.72 -6.22
N ILE A 105 5.78 7.05 -6.18
CA ILE A 105 6.10 7.90 -7.33
C ILE A 105 7.49 7.58 -7.88
N ARG A 106 7.66 7.73 -9.18
CA ARG A 106 8.85 7.25 -9.90
C ARG A 106 10.16 7.91 -9.45
N ASP A 107 10.17 9.20 -9.14
CA ASP A 107 11.36 9.94 -8.69
C ASP A 107 11.83 9.52 -7.28
N CYS A 108 11.04 8.72 -6.58
CA CYS A 108 11.36 8.13 -5.28
C CYS A 108 11.75 6.64 -5.36
N TRP A 109 11.81 6.04 -6.54
CA TRP A 109 12.23 4.64 -6.68
C TRP A 109 13.71 4.43 -6.32
N GLY A 110 14.06 3.21 -5.94
CA GLY A 110 15.42 2.84 -5.58
C GLY A 110 15.90 3.39 -4.22
N ARG A 111 15.12 4.26 -3.56
CA ARG A 111 15.48 4.89 -2.27
C ARG A 111 15.05 4.09 -1.04
N GLY A 112 14.41 2.93 -1.23
CA GLY A 112 13.99 2.03 -0.15
C GLY A 112 12.65 2.36 0.52
N TYR A 113 11.97 3.42 0.11
CA TYR A 113 10.71 3.86 0.73
C TYR A 113 9.60 2.82 0.71
N ALA A 114 9.43 2.09 -0.40
CA ALA A 114 8.45 1.01 -0.47
C ALA A 114 8.72 -0.08 0.58
N THR A 115 9.98 -0.48 0.76
CA THR A 115 10.38 -1.49 1.75
C THR A 115 10.16 -0.99 3.18
N GLU A 116 10.56 0.25 3.48
CA GLU A 116 10.41 0.87 4.79
C GLU A 116 8.94 1.01 5.19
N GLY A 117 8.13 1.59 4.31
CA GLY A 117 6.72 1.80 4.59
C GLY A 117 5.93 0.49 4.63
N ALA A 118 6.22 -0.46 3.72
CA ALA A 118 5.56 -1.77 3.75
C ALA A 118 5.92 -2.56 5.01
N ALA A 119 7.14 -2.44 5.54
CA ALA A 119 7.51 -3.08 6.81
C ALA A 119 6.66 -2.54 7.98
N ALA A 120 6.48 -1.23 8.08
CA ALA A 120 5.62 -0.62 9.09
C ALA A 120 4.15 -1.03 8.92
N ALA A 121 3.66 -1.11 7.68
CA ALA A 121 2.31 -1.57 7.38
C ALA A 121 2.11 -3.06 7.70
N MET A 122 3.13 -3.90 7.54
CA MET A 122 3.10 -5.30 7.95
C MET A 122 3.10 -5.44 9.48
N ASP A 123 3.91 -4.65 10.22
CA ASP A 123 3.84 -4.60 11.68
C ASP A 123 2.41 -4.22 12.12
N PHE A 124 1.80 -3.21 11.53
CA PHE A 124 0.42 -2.82 11.79
C PHE A 124 -0.58 -3.94 11.47
N ALA A 125 -0.43 -4.62 10.33
CA ALA A 125 -1.32 -5.71 9.93
C ALA A 125 -1.24 -6.90 10.91
N PHE A 126 -0.04 -7.27 11.33
CA PHE A 126 0.15 -8.40 12.24
C PHE A 126 -0.23 -8.07 13.69
N ASP A 127 0.12 -6.88 14.19
CA ASP A 127 0.01 -6.55 15.61
C ASP A 127 -1.33 -5.86 15.96
N HIS A 128 -1.92 -5.08 15.04
CA HIS A 128 -3.17 -4.37 15.30
C HIS A 128 -4.38 -4.97 14.58
N LEU A 129 -4.23 -5.43 13.33
CA LEU A 129 -5.33 -6.08 12.61
C LEU A 129 -5.44 -7.56 12.94
N GLY A 130 -4.42 -8.14 13.57
CA GLY A 130 -4.42 -9.53 13.99
C GLY A 130 -4.29 -10.53 12.84
N TRP A 131 -3.80 -10.11 11.67
CA TRP A 131 -3.64 -11.01 10.52
C TRP A 131 -2.59 -12.10 10.79
N ASP A 132 -2.82 -13.31 10.29
CA ASP A 132 -1.89 -14.43 10.45
C ASP A 132 -0.93 -14.58 9.26
N GLU A 133 -1.35 -14.07 8.10
CA GLU A 133 -0.58 -14.02 6.86
C GLU A 133 -0.70 -12.63 6.23
N VAL A 134 0.38 -12.15 5.65
CA VAL A 134 0.38 -11.01 4.73
C VAL A 134 0.85 -11.50 3.37
N ILE A 135 0.10 -11.11 2.32
CA ILE A 135 0.48 -11.39 0.94
C ILE A 135 0.80 -10.09 0.18
N HIS A 136 1.42 -10.26 -1.00
CA HIS A 136 1.65 -9.23 -2.01
C HIS A 136 1.31 -9.83 -3.37
N THR A 137 0.41 -9.23 -4.11
CA THR A 137 0.05 -9.69 -5.47
C THR A 137 0.94 -9.00 -6.49
N ILE A 138 1.78 -9.76 -7.17
CA ILE A 138 2.83 -9.20 -8.04
C ILE A 138 2.80 -9.92 -9.39
N GLU A 139 2.65 -9.15 -10.48
CA GLU A 139 2.81 -9.71 -11.82
C GLU A 139 4.22 -10.28 -12.01
N PRO A 140 4.38 -11.45 -12.66
CA PRO A 140 5.69 -12.11 -12.82
C PRO A 140 6.77 -11.26 -13.50
N VAL A 141 6.37 -10.26 -14.28
CA VAL A 141 7.27 -9.33 -14.97
C VAL A 141 7.65 -8.10 -14.14
N ASN A 142 7.00 -7.87 -12.99
CA ASN A 142 7.27 -6.72 -12.12
C ASN A 142 8.45 -6.97 -11.17
N VAL A 143 9.66 -6.95 -11.73
CA VAL A 143 10.91 -7.25 -11.00
C VAL A 143 11.18 -6.30 -9.83
N ASN A 144 10.71 -5.05 -9.93
CA ASN A 144 10.89 -4.04 -8.88
C ASN A 144 10.09 -4.41 -7.62
N SER A 145 8.82 -4.77 -7.76
CA SER A 145 7.99 -5.21 -6.64
C SER A 145 8.46 -6.55 -6.06
N GLN A 146 8.94 -7.48 -6.89
CA GLN A 146 9.58 -8.72 -6.40
C GLN A 146 10.81 -8.42 -5.54
N ALA A 147 11.62 -7.42 -5.91
CA ALA A 147 12.77 -7.03 -5.10
C ALA A 147 12.36 -6.46 -3.72
N VAL A 148 11.25 -5.72 -3.66
CA VAL A 148 10.67 -5.26 -2.38
C VAL A 148 10.20 -6.46 -1.56
N ALA A 149 9.40 -7.37 -2.14
CA ALA A 149 8.90 -8.56 -1.46
C ALA A 149 10.03 -9.42 -0.88
N ARG A 150 11.12 -9.65 -1.66
CA ARG A 150 12.30 -10.39 -1.16
C ARG A 150 12.98 -9.67 0.00
N ARG A 151 13.13 -8.34 -0.05
CA ARG A 151 13.72 -7.57 1.07
C ARG A 151 12.86 -7.64 2.34
N LEU A 152 11.56 -7.73 2.20
CA LEU A 152 10.64 -7.97 3.31
C LEU A 152 10.70 -9.42 3.83
N GLY A 153 11.33 -10.34 3.11
CA GLY A 153 11.43 -11.76 3.46
C GLY A 153 10.27 -12.61 2.96
N SER A 154 9.42 -12.05 2.11
CA SER A 154 8.32 -12.78 1.49
C SER A 154 8.81 -13.72 0.40
N GLN A 155 8.09 -14.83 0.21
CA GLN A 155 8.35 -15.86 -0.79
C GLN A 155 7.11 -16.07 -1.66
N ILE A 156 7.27 -16.66 -2.83
CA ILE A 156 6.11 -17.06 -3.66
C ILE A 156 5.41 -18.22 -2.95
N LEU A 157 4.14 -18.03 -2.64
CA LEU A 157 3.29 -19.02 -1.98
C LEU A 157 2.45 -19.80 -3.00
N ARG A 158 1.91 -19.12 -4.01
CA ARG A 158 1.02 -19.67 -5.03
C ARG A 158 0.84 -18.69 -6.18
N GLN A 159 0.15 -19.13 -7.22
CA GLN A 159 -0.37 -18.26 -8.27
C GLN A 159 -1.85 -17.96 -8.03
N ALA A 160 -2.32 -16.82 -8.51
CA ALA A 160 -3.73 -16.42 -8.49
C ALA A 160 -4.06 -15.57 -9.71
N HIS A 161 -5.35 -15.36 -9.91
CA HIS A 161 -5.87 -14.41 -10.89
C HIS A 161 -6.68 -13.36 -10.14
N LEU A 162 -6.33 -12.08 -10.32
CA LEU A 162 -7.04 -10.99 -9.65
C LEU A 162 -8.41 -10.78 -10.30
N PRO A 163 -9.44 -10.43 -9.50
CA PRO A 163 -10.76 -10.16 -10.05
C PRO A 163 -10.77 -8.87 -10.90
N VAL A 164 -11.80 -8.72 -11.74
CA VAL A 164 -12.06 -7.45 -12.42
C VAL A 164 -12.13 -6.30 -11.38
N PRO A 165 -11.65 -5.11 -11.70
CA PRO A 165 -11.20 -4.64 -13.01
C PRO A 165 -9.71 -4.94 -13.32
N MET A 166 -8.96 -5.56 -12.43
CA MET A 166 -7.55 -5.88 -12.68
C MET A 166 -7.39 -7.00 -13.72
N ASP A 167 -8.15 -8.09 -13.55
CA ASP A 167 -8.23 -9.23 -14.47
C ASP A 167 -6.86 -9.74 -14.96
N VAL A 168 -5.92 -9.94 -14.05
CA VAL A 168 -4.52 -10.26 -14.33
C VAL A 168 -4.02 -11.43 -13.50
N ALA A 169 -3.17 -12.28 -14.11
CA ALA A 169 -2.46 -13.35 -13.42
C ALA A 169 -1.30 -12.79 -12.60
N VAL A 170 -1.16 -13.25 -11.35
CA VAL A 170 -0.13 -12.80 -10.41
C VAL A 170 0.52 -13.96 -9.68
N ASP A 171 1.77 -13.77 -9.27
CA ASP A 171 2.39 -14.54 -8.21
C ASP A 171 1.96 -13.92 -6.86
N VAL A 172 1.44 -14.74 -5.97
CA VAL A 172 1.13 -14.34 -4.60
C VAL A 172 2.37 -14.58 -3.75
N TRP A 173 3.06 -13.49 -3.44
CA TRP A 173 4.16 -13.46 -2.49
C TRP A 173 3.62 -13.28 -1.08
N GLY A 174 4.30 -13.77 -0.07
CA GLY A 174 3.84 -13.53 1.29
C GLY A 174 4.65 -14.26 2.34
N GLN A 175 4.20 -14.10 3.59
CA GLN A 175 4.74 -14.77 4.76
C GLN A 175 3.76 -14.74 5.93
N SER A 176 3.95 -15.66 6.86
CA SER A 176 3.19 -15.71 8.11
C SER A 176 3.69 -14.69 9.13
N ARG A 177 2.82 -14.35 10.10
CA ARG A 177 3.18 -13.56 11.30
C ARG A 177 4.40 -14.13 12.02
N ALA A 178 4.48 -15.45 12.16
CA ALA A 178 5.58 -16.10 12.85
C ALA A 178 6.92 -15.90 12.12
N ALA A 179 6.94 -16.05 10.79
CA ALA A 179 8.12 -15.82 9.96
C ALA A 179 8.57 -14.34 10.04
N TRP A 180 7.61 -13.41 9.96
CA TRP A 180 7.89 -11.98 10.09
C TRP A 180 8.53 -11.62 11.43
N ARG A 181 7.94 -12.09 12.54
CA ARG A 181 8.47 -11.83 13.90
C ARG A 181 9.85 -12.43 14.10
N ALA A 182 10.10 -13.66 13.62
CA ALA A 182 11.42 -14.29 13.70
C ALA A 182 12.48 -13.44 12.97
N ARG A 183 12.16 -12.91 11.80
CA ARG A 183 13.05 -12.03 11.03
C ARG A 183 13.33 -10.71 11.75
N ARG A 184 12.29 -10.06 12.31
CA ARG A 184 12.43 -8.78 13.04
C ARG A 184 13.25 -8.94 14.32
N GLY A 185 13.11 -10.07 15.04
CA GLY A 185 13.91 -10.36 16.22
C GLY A 185 15.40 -10.65 15.97
N GLN A 186 15.79 -10.96 14.72
CA GLN A 186 17.19 -11.15 14.32
C GLN A 186 17.88 -9.85 13.88
N SER A 187 17.14 -8.75 13.74
CA SER A 187 17.62 -7.46 13.23
C SER A 187 17.79 -6.41 14.33
N GLY A 188 17.68 -6.82 15.63
CA GLY A 188 17.80 -5.97 16.81
C GLY A 188 19.15 -6.13 17.53
#